data_ac228e8c8efd31a96b6ca95f5a9bf7d9
#
_entry.id   ac228e8c8efd31a96b6ca95f5a9bf7d9
#
_cell.length_a   1.000
_cell.length_b   1.000
_cell.length_c   1.000
_cell.angle_alpha   90.00
_cell.angle_beta   90.00
_cell.angle_gamma   90.00
#
_symmetry.space_group_name_H-M   'P 1'
#
loop_
_entity.id
_entity.type
_entity.pdbx_description
1 polymer ?
#
loop_
_entity_poly.entity_id
_entity_poly.type
_entity_poly.pdbx_seq_one_letter_code
_entity_poly.pdbx_strand_id
1 'polypeptide(L)'
;MDTRDVALTVLLDIETNQTFSNIALGNALRKNQFTDKVERAFLSRLVEGVTETKLRLDYVIDQYSKTKIKKCKPVIACLLRMGCYQILFMDSVPDSAACNELSLIHISEPT
;
A
#
# COMPACT_ATOMS: atom_id res chain seq x y z
N MET A 1 -9.28 8.28 11.64
CA MET A 1 -8.97 7.58 10.38
C MET A 1 -7.64 6.85 10.52
N ASP A 2 -7.61 5.60 10.10
CA ASP A 2 -6.40 4.79 10.22
C ASP A 2 -5.34 5.27 9.22
N THR A 3 -4.08 5.24 9.65
CA THR A 3 -2.96 5.64 8.81
C THR A 3 -2.88 4.81 7.53
N ARG A 4 -3.21 3.52 7.59
CA ARG A 4 -3.23 2.66 6.40
C ARG A 4 -4.30 3.09 5.40
N ASP A 5 -5.44 3.56 5.89
CA ASP A 5 -6.49 4.07 5.00
C ASP A 5 -6.02 5.32 4.27
N VAL A 6 -5.32 6.20 4.97
CA VAL A 6 -4.75 7.39 4.35
C VAL A 6 -3.69 7.00 3.31
N ALA A 7 -2.84 6.04 3.65
CA ALA A 7 -1.82 5.55 2.72
C ALA A 7 -2.46 4.97 1.45
N LEU A 8 -3.53 4.21 1.60
CA LEU A 8 -4.25 3.66 0.47
C LEU A 8 -4.81 4.78 -0.43
N THR A 9 -5.39 5.79 0.17
CA THR A 9 -5.93 6.93 -0.57
C THR A 9 -4.83 7.65 -1.36
N VAL A 10 -3.67 7.85 -0.73
CA VAL A 10 -2.53 8.50 -1.39
C VAL A 10 -2.02 7.65 -2.55
N LEU A 11 -1.83 6.35 -2.32
CA LEU A 11 -1.34 5.45 -3.36
C LEU A 11 -2.33 5.35 -4.52
N LEU A 12 -3.62 5.34 -4.21
CA LEU A 12 -4.66 5.29 -5.23
C LEU A 12 -4.64 6.56 -6.08
N ASP A 13 -4.45 7.72 -5.44
CA ASP A 13 -4.34 8.99 -6.16
C ASP A 13 -3.14 9.00 -7.11
N ILE A 14 -2.00 8.48 -6.64
CA ILE A 14 -0.80 8.37 -7.48
C ILE A 14 -1.07 7.48 -8.69
N GLU A 15 -1.76 6.36 -8.45
CA GLU A 15 -2.02 5.37 -9.50
C GLU A 15 -3.05 5.84 -10.53
N THR A 16 -4.13 6.47 -10.08
CA THR A 16 -5.26 6.82 -10.94
C THR A 16 -5.11 8.20 -11.57
N ASN A 17 -4.54 9.16 -10.86
CA ASN A 17 -4.38 10.53 -11.33
C ASN A 17 -2.94 10.87 -11.72
N GLN A 18 -2.03 9.91 -11.53
CA GLN A 18 -0.61 10.09 -11.83
C GLN A 18 0.01 11.29 -11.12
N THR A 19 -0.47 11.56 -9.92
CA THR A 19 0.07 12.62 -9.06
C THR A 19 1.46 12.20 -8.59
N PHE A 20 2.38 13.14 -8.48
CA PHE A 20 3.69 12.85 -7.92
C PHE A 20 3.56 12.45 -6.45
N SER A 21 4.33 11.45 -6.03
CA SER A 21 4.22 10.89 -4.69
C SER A 21 4.44 11.92 -3.59
N ASN A 22 5.42 12.81 -3.75
CA ASN A 22 5.70 13.84 -2.74
C ASN A 22 4.55 14.84 -2.61
N ILE A 23 3.89 15.15 -3.72
CA ILE A 23 2.75 16.08 -3.73
C ILE A 23 1.54 15.42 -3.07
N ALA A 24 1.22 14.19 -3.47
CA ALA A 24 0.09 13.46 -2.91
C ALA A 24 0.27 13.23 -1.41
N LEU A 25 1.47 12.84 -1.00
CA LEU A 25 1.78 12.62 0.42
C LEU A 25 1.70 13.91 1.22
N GLY A 26 2.26 15.00 0.71
CA GLY A 26 2.19 16.29 1.37
C GLY A 26 0.76 16.78 1.56
N ASN A 27 -0.08 16.61 0.55
CA ASN A 27 -1.49 16.99 0.63
C ASN A 27 -2.22 16.17 1.69
N ALA A 28 -1.94 14.87 1.74
CA ALA A 28 -2.58 13.97 2.72
C ALA A 28 -2.17 14.33 4.16
N LEU A 29 -0.89 14.66 4.37
CA LEU A 29 -0.41 15.04 5.69
C LEU A 29 -1.08 16.32 6.18
N ARG A 30 -1.26 17.30 5.29
CA ARG A 30 -1.93 18.54 5.63
C ARG A 30 -3.43 18.36 5.86
N LYS A 31 -4.08 17.62 4.97
CA LYS A 31 -5.52 17.42 5.00
C LYS A 31 -5.97 16.68 6.26
N ASN A 32 -5.20 15.68 6.67
CA ASN A 32 -5.56 14.84 7.81
C ASN A 32 -4.96 15.32 9.14
N GLN A 33 -4.19 16.40 9.11
CA GLN A 33 -3.64 17.04 10.30
C GLN A 33 -2.95 16.06 11.26
N PHE A 34 -2.08 15.22 10.72
CA PHE A 34 -1.31 14.29 11.54
C PHE A 34 -0.43 15.05 12.52
N THR A 35 -0.62 14.79 13.81
CA THR A 35 0.18 15.41 14.87
C THR A 35 1.23 14.45 15.44
N ASP A 36 0.97 13.14 15.33
CA ASP A 36 1.87 12.11 15.85
C ASP A 36 3.01 11.88 14.86
N LYS A 37 4.24 12.10 15.33
CA LYS A 37 5.43 11.92 14.50
C LYS A 37 5.60 10.48 14.02
N VAL A 38 5.26 9.51 14.88
CA VAL A 38 5.38 8.10 14.53
C VAL A 38 4.42 7.75 13.38
N GLU A 39 3.19 8.23 13.47
CA GLU A 39 2.20 8.01 12.43
C GLU A 39 2.59 8.68 11.13
N ARG A 40 3.12 9.90 11.18
CA ARG A 40 3.59 10.61 10.00
C ARG A 40 4.74 9.88 9.34
N ALA A 41 5.69 9.40 10.16
CA ALA A 41 6.83 8.64 9.65
C ALA A 41 6.38 7.33 9.01
N PHE A 42 5.44 6.64 9.64
CA PHE A 42 4.90 5.39 9.09
C PHE A 42 4.22 5.62 7.75
N LEU A 43 3.37 6.65 7.67
CA LEU A 43 2.68 6.99 6.43
C LEU A 43 3.67 7.31 5.32
N SER A 44 4.64 8.16 5.60
CA SER A 44 5.65 8.55 4.62
C SER A 44 6.46 7.35 4.14
N ARG A 45 6.92 6.51 5.07
CA ARG A 45 7.70 5.33 4.74
C ARG A 45 6.91 4.35 3.88
N LEU A 46 5.65 4.13 4.23
CA LEU A 46 4.80 3.20 3.50
C LEU A 46 4.52 3.68 2.09
N VAL A 47 4.11 4.93 1.93
CA VAL A 47 3.81 5.49 0.61
C VAL A 47 5.05 5.56 -0.27
N GLU A 48 6.14 6.12 0.25
CA GLU A 48 7.37 6.26 -0.51
C GLU A 48 7.99 4.91 -0.83
N GLY A 49 7.98 3.99 0.13
CA GLY A 49 8.53 2.66 -0.05
C GLY A 49 7.78 1.87 -1.11
N VAL A 50 6.46 1.88 -1.06
CA VAL A 50 5.64 1.20 -2.06
C VAL A 50 5.90 1.79 -3.45
N THR A 51 5.97 3.12 -3.54
CA THR A 51 6.21 3.78 -4.81
C THR A 51 7.57 3.42 -5.40
N GLU A 52 8.61 3.42 -4.57
CA GLU A 52 9.97 3.13 -5.01
C GLU A 52 10.16 1.67 -5.42
N THR A 53 9.48 0.75 -4.73
CA THR A 53 9.65 -0.69 -4.97
C THR A 53 8.49 -1.32 -5.73
N LYS A 54 7.67 -0.51 -6.37
CA LYS A 54 6.45 -0.96 -7.04
C LYS A 54 6.67 -2.15 -7.96
N LEU A 55 7.68 -2.08 -8.84
CA LEU A 55 7.94 -3.16 -9.80
C LEU A 55 8.33 -4.45 -9.11
N ARG A 56 9.13 -4.35 -8.05
CA ARG A 56 9.52 -5.53 -7.26
C ARG A 56 8.30 -6.12 -6.55
N LEU A 57 7.46 -5.26 -5.97
CA LEU A 57 6.25 -5.72 -5.29
C LEU A 57 5.32 -6.42 -6.28
N ASP A 58 5.13 -5.84 -7.45
CA ASP A 58 4.27 -6.43 -8.47
C ASP A 58 4.80 -7.81 -8.90
N TYR A 59 6.11 -7.94 -9.04
CA TYR A 59 6.72 -9.23 -9.37
C TYR A 59 6.42 -10.28 -8.31
N VAL A 60 6.64 -9.92 -7.05
CA VAL A 60 6.39 -10.85 -5.94
C VAL A 60 4.92 -11.22 -5.85
N ILE A 61 4.03 -10.24 -5.96
CA ILE A 61 2.59 -10.48 -5.89
C ILE A 61 2.15 -11.43 -7.01
N ASP A 62 2.66 -11.25 -8.21
CA ASP A 62 2.30 -12.10 -9.34
C ASP A 62 2.75 -13.54 -9.16
N GLN A 63 3.76 -13.79 -8.31
CA GLN A 63 4.18 -15.15 -7.99
C GLN A 63 3.18 -15.88 -7.12
N TYR A 64 2.47 -15.16 -6.24
CA TYR A 64 1.60 -15.77 -5.24
C TYR A 64 0.11 -15.56 -5.51
N SER A 65 -0.26 -14.60 -6.33
CA SER A 65 -1.66 -14.30 -6.63
C SER A 65 -2.10 -15.02 -7.89
N LYS A 66 -3.32 -15.52 -7.88
CA LYS A 66 -3.90 -16.15 -9.08
C LYS A 66 -4.19 -15.13 -10.16
N THR A 67 -4.54 -13.91 -9.77
CA THR A 67 -4.81 -12.82 -10.70
C THR A 67 -3.59 -11.91 -10.76
N LYS A 68 -3.13 -11.61 -11.95
CA LYS A 68 -2.00 -10.70 -12.14
C LYS A 68 -2.38 -9.31 -11.64
N ILE A 69 -1.43 -8.63 -11.01
CA ILE A 69 -1.70 -7.33 -10.41
C ILE A 69 -2.22 -6.30 -11.42
N LYS A 70 -1.76 -6.38 -12.65
CA LYS A 70 -2.20 -5.46 -13.70
C LYS A 70 -3.67 -5.64 -14.08
N LYS A 71 -4.25 -6.78 -13.72
CA LYS A 71 -5.68 -7.06 -13.96
C LYS A 71 -6.55 -6.70 -12.78
N CYS A 72 -5.93 -6.38 -11.64
CA CYS A 72 -6.66 -5.99 -10.45
C CYS A 72 -7.15 -4.55 -10.56
N LYS A 73 -8.27 -4.27 -9.88
CA LYS A 73 -8.71 -2.89 -9.74
C LYS A 73 -7.64 -2.09 -9.00
N PRO A 74 -7.48 -0.80 -9.28
CA PRO A 74 -6.43 0.00 -8.64
C PRO A 74 -6.43 -0.09 -7.12
N VAL A 75 -7.60 -0.08 -6.48
CA VAL A 75 -7.69 -0.16 -5.02
C VAL A 75 -7.13 -1.50 -4.52
N ILE A 76 -7.45 -2.60 -5.21
CA ILE A 76 -6.96 -3.92 -4.82
C ILE A 76 -5.46 -4.01 -5.04
N ALA A 77 -4.96 -3.49 -6.16
CA ALA A 77 -3.53 -3.48 -6.45
C ALA A 77 -2.77 -2.70 -5.37
N CYS A 78 -3.27 -1.55 -4.96
CA CYS A 78 -2.63 -0.76 -3.91
C CYS A 78 -2.63 -1.49 -2.57
N LEU A 79 -3.73 -2.16 -2.22
CA LEU A 79 -3.80 -2.94 -0.98
C LEU A 79 -2.79 -4.08 -0.98
N LEU A 80 -2.68 -4.79 -2.09
CA LEU A 80 -1.71 -5.88 -2.22
C LEU A 80 -0.28 -5.38 -2.10
N ARG A 81 0.02 -4.26 -2.74
CA ARG A 81 1.36 -3.65 -2.66
C ARG A 81 1.69 -3.22 -1.24
N MET A 82 0.74 -2.60 -0.54
CA MET A 82 0.95 -2.19 0.85
C MET A 82 1.25 -3.38 1.75
N GLY A 83 0.44 -4.45 1.63
CA GLY A 83 0.65 -5.66 2.42
C GLY A 83 1.99 -6.30 2.13
N CYS A 84 2.33 -6.43 0.86
CA CYS A 84 3.59 -7.02 0.44
C CYS A 84 4.78 -6.21 0.94
N TYR A 85 4.71 -4.89 0.85
CA TYR A 85 5.79 -4.02 1.32
C TYR A 85 6.01 -4.19 2.82
N GLN A 86 4.93 -4.26 3.60
CA GLN A 86 5.05 -4.45 5.04
C GLN A 86 5.71 -5.77 5.40
N ILE A 87 5.40 -6.83 4.66
CA ILE A 87 6.04 -8.14 4.89
C ILE A 87 7.52 -8.10 4.55
N LEU A 88 7.88 -7.54 3.41
CA LEU A 88 9.23 -7.61 2.88
C LEU A 88 10.19 -6.57 3.48
N PHE A 89 9.69 -5.39 3.80
CA PHE A 89 10.54 -4.26 4.16
C PHE A 89 10.26 -3.62 5.51
N MET A 90 9.14 -3.95 6.13
CA MET A 90 8.76 -3.38 7.43
C MET A 90 8.57 -4.50 8.45
N ASP A 91 9.54 -4.69 9.32
CA ASP A 91 9.52 -5.80 10.28
C ASP A 91 8.59 -5.56 11.48
N SER A 92 7.91 -4.41 11.51
CA SER A 92 7.02 -4.08 12.61
C SER A 92 5.70 -4.85 12.58
N VAL A 93 5.40 -5.53 11.46
CA VAL A 93 4.16 -6.31 11.31
C VAL A 93 4.52 -7.79 11.38
N PRO A 94 3.86 -8.58 12.28
CA PRO A 94 4.09 -10.02 12.32
C PRO A 94 3.75 -10.66 10.96
N ASP A 95 4.61 -11.58 10.52
CA ASP A 95 4.43 -12.24 9.22
C ASP A 95 3.06 -12.91 9.11
N SER A 96 2.60 -13.55 10.18
CA SER A 96 1.31 -14.22 10.16
C SER A 96 0.15 -13.27 9.92
N ALA A 97 0.19 -12.09 10.55
CA ALA A 97 -0.88 -11.10 10.38
C ALA A 97 -0.87 -10.54 8.96
N ALA A 98 0.30 -10.23 8.42
CA ALA A 98 0.41 -9.72 7.07
C ALA A 98 -0.02 -10.74 6.03
N CYS A 99 0.36 -12.01 6.22
CA CYS A 99 -0.07 -13.09 5.34
C CYS A 99 -1.57 -13.29 5.39
N ASN A 100 -2.17 -13.15 6.58
CA ASN A 100 -3.63 -13.27 6.71
C ASN A 100 -4.35 -12.16 5.95
N GLU A 101 -3.84 -10.94 6.01
CA GLU A 101 -4.44 -9.82 5.25
C GLU A 101 -4.39 -10.09 3.75
N LEU A 102 -3.27 -10.58 3.24
CA LEU A 102 -3.14 -10.91 1.83
C LEU A 102 -4.08 -12.05 1.43
N SER A 103 -4.22 -13.05 2.29
CA SER A 103 -5.13 -14.17 2.05
C SER A 103 -6.58 -13.72 2.01
N LEU A 104 -6.98 -12.82 2.90
CA LEU A 104 -8.33 -12.28 2.91
C LEU A 104 -8.65 -11.51 1.64
N ILE A 105 -7.72 -10.69 1.18
CA ILE A 105 -7.89 -9.95 -0.06
C ILE A 105 -8.02 -10.90 -1.24
N HIS A 106 -7.18 -11.94 -1.26
CA HIS A 106 -7.20 -12.93 -2.33
C HIS A 106 -8.53 -13.70 -2.37
N ILE A 107 -9.04 -14.08 -1.19
CA ILE A 107 -10.30 -14.81 -1.09
C ILE A 107 -11.47 -13.96 -1.54
N SER A 108 -11.46 -12.67 -1.20
CA SER A 108 -12.57 -11.77 -1.52
C SER A 108 -12.55 -11.31 -2.96
N GLU A 109 -11.47 -11.55 -3.70
CA GLU A 109 -11.37 -11.17 -5.09
C GLU A 109 -12.16 -12.13 -5.97
N PRO A 110 -13.10 -11.62 -6.78
CA PRO A 110 -13.84 -12.49 -7.69
C PRO A 110 -12.90 -12.96 -8.80
N THR A 111 -12.82 -14.23 -8.94
CA THR A 111 -12.00 -14.84 -9.99
C THR A 111 -12.77 -14.92 -11.29
#